data_06354233bc0c23b1cbbb17e73f73141d
#
_entry.id   06354233bc0c23b1cbbb17e73f73141d
#
_cell.length_a   1.000
_cell.length_b   1.000
_cell.length_c   1.000
_cell.angle_alpha   90.00
_cell.angle_beta   90.00
_cell.angle_gamma   90.00
#
_symmetry.space_group_name_H-M   'P 1'
#
loop_
_entity.id
_entity.type
_entity.pdbx_description
1 polymer ?
#
loop_
_entity_poly.entity_id
_entity_poly.type
_entity_poly.pdbx_seq_one_letter_code
_entity_poly.pdbx_strand_id
1 'polypeptide(L)'
;MKLTAGKRAWWAVGALIVIVLGTCTSAALAAAPTATTGPTTAAGSTTATVTGTVNPGGQSTTWYVEYGASMSYGLKTSATSAGSGTSAAAVSGNLTALATGTTYHYRVVATNGAGTSHGSDAVFTTLAPPDVAAGVASSISASAATLNGTVDPNGRATTYYFEYGTSTGYGTKTGSRSAGSATSAQSESVGISGLQAGRTYHFRLVATSDAGTTASKDSSFTTSSAPAVVTGDVASVAPTTATLRGMVTPNGLSTAWWFEYGASTSYGSKTSSQNAGSGASTVSVSRGVRSLKVATTYHYRLVAQNSSGKIAGADRTFSTVGAPAAQTGAAQGVGPDVALVTGALETRGRSTAWWFDYGTSSRYGKSTASKSAGSTAGTRGVSASLTGLSPATTYHYRLVAKSDAGTTAGSDATFTTTGVTIGSLARQVVYGGRILLSGVVPTHQANEQVVVFAQPYGGGSFRSVSTVLTGANGAWQYLARPQIGTAYAASWRGGMTAPVTIAVHPRIAFSRLRSGRFAVHVSAGSSFPHRLVQLQRRTVHGWSTIRRVRLGSHSRVEFRATLPKGRSTIRIAFSVNQAGPGYLGSTSKVLTVTIQR
;
A
#
# COMPACT_ATOMS: atom_id res chain seq x y z
N MET A 1 -23.87 5.68 -101.44
CA MET A 1 -23.56 5.08 -102.73
C MET A 1 -24.67 4.13 -103.04
N LYS A 2 -25.66 4.64 -103.84
CA LYS A 2 -26.01 4.26 -105.21
C LYS A 2 -26.27 2.75 -105.35
N LEU A 3 -27.43 2.41 -105.64
CA LEU A 3 -28.25 2.21 -106.88
C LEU A 3 -28.52 0.71 -107.03
N THR A 4 -29.56 0.16 -107.49
CA THR A 4 -30.70 0.42 -108.41
C THR A 4 -31.52 -0.86 -108.46
N ALA A 5 -32.82 -0.86 -108.40
CA ALA A 5 -33.83 -0.86 -109.48
C ALA A 5 -33.76 -2.05 -110.46
N GLY A 6 -34.84 -2.69 -110.63
CA GLY A 6 -35.03 -3.67 -111.67
C GLY A 6 -36.43 -4.25 -111.66
N LYS A 7 -37.32 -3.64 -112.42
CA LYS A 7 -38.64 -3.99 -112.90
C LYS A 7 -38.66 -5.19 -113.87
N ARG A 8 -39.77 -5.89 -113.97
CA ARG A 8 -40.59 -6.29 -115.16
C ARG A 8 -41.43 -7.50 -114.79
N ALA A 9 -42.69 -7.53 -114.86
CA ALA A 9 -43.82 -7.29 -115.80
C ALA A 9 -44.09 -8.44 -116.77
N TRP A 10 -45.34 -8.84 -116.81
CA TRP A 10 -46.15 -9.45 -117.94
C TRP A 10 -46.03 -10.96 -118.06
N TRP A 11 -47.13 -11.77 -118.32
CA TRP A 11 -48.33 -11.63 -119.15
C TRP A 11 -49.48 -12.57 -118.72
N ALA A 12 -50.71 -12.19 -119.06
CA ALA A 12 -51.97 -12.86 -118.89
C ALA A 12 -52.23 -13.88 -120.04
N VAL A 13 -52.96 -14.89 -119.78
CA VAL A 13 -53.88 -15.52 -120.76
C VAL A 13 -55.09 -16.07 -119.98
N GLY A 14 -56.27 -15.63 -120.42
CA GLY A 14 -57.54 -16.07 -119.94
C GLY A 14 -58.05 -17.35 -120.66
N ALA A 15 -58.92 -18.05 -120.05
CA ALA A 15 -59.88 -18.95 -120.68
C ALA A 15 -61.10 -19.08 -119.73
N LEU A 16 -62.19 -18.78 -120.33
CA LEU A 16 -63.60 -18.86 -119.98
C LEU A 16 -64.05 -20.33 -119.92
N ILE A 17 -64.90 -20.74 -118.94
CA ILE A 17 -66.09 -21.57 -119.19
C ILE A 17 -66.83 -22.05 -117.91
N VAL A 18 -68.02 -21.66 -117.81
CA VAL A 18 -69.27 -22.34 -117.44
C VAL A 18 -69.59 -22.56 -115.95
N ILE A 19 -70.71 -21.95 -115.61
CA ILE A 19 -71.52 -22.01 -114.40
C ILE A 19 -72.20 -23.41 -114.25
N VAL A 20 -71.97 -23.91 -112.94
CA VAL A 20 -72.99 -24.85 -112.37
C VAL A 20 -73.29 -24.29 -110.97
N LEU A 21 -74.53 -23.82 -110.85
CA LEU A 21 -75.05 -23.44 -109.54
C LEU A 21 -75.22 -24.70 -108.65
N GLY A 22 -74.35 -24.96 -107.80
CA GLY A 22 -74.53 -25.83 -106.65
C GLY A 22 -74.50 -24.99 -105.37
N THR A 23 -75.59 -24.93 -104.65
CA THR A 23 -75.80 -24.35 -103.40
C THR A 23 -74.89 -25.11 -102.40
N CYS A 24 -73.60 -24.73 -102.29
CA CYS A 24 -72.73 -25.18 -101.19
C CYS A 24 -72.98 -24.29 -99.96
N THR A 25 -73.74 -24.82 -99.04
CA THR A 25 -73.68 -24.29 -97.68
C THR A 25 -72.28 -24.37 -97.25
N SER A 26 -71.55 -23.22 -97.23
CA SER A 26 -70.22 -23.14 -96.66
C SER A 26 -70.34 -23.49 -95.18
N ALA A 27 -69.95 -24.69 -94.80
CA ALA A 27 -69.60 -24.97 -93.41
C ALA A 27 -68.47 -23.99 -93.03
N ALA A 28 -68.81 -23.01 -92.25
CA ALA A 28 -67.78 -22.13 -91.69
C ALA A 28 -66.70 -23.04 -91.06
N LEU A 29 -65.50 -23.07 -91.62
CA LEU A 29 -64.33 -23.71 -91.00
C LEU A 29 -64.23 -23.16 -89.60
N ALA A 30 -64.33 -24.05 -88.64
CA ALA A 30 -64.16 -23.70 -87.25
C ALA A 30 -62.81 -22.99 -87.03
N ALA A 31 -62.84 -21.77 -86.63
CA ALA A 31 -61.63 -20.97 -86.37
C ALA A 31 -61.09 -21.18 -84.93
N ALA A 32 -59.82 -21.30 -84.82
CA ALA A 32 -59.17 -21.25 -83.50
C ALA A 32 -59.57 -19.96 -82.76
N PRO A 33 -59.72 -19.99 -81.45
CA PRO A 33 -60.09 -18.81 -80.70
C PRO A 33 -58.99 -17.73 -80.82
N THR A 34 -59.30 -16.46 -80.59
CA THR A 34 -58.32 -15.44 -80.44
C THR A 34 -58.26 -15.02 -78.95
N ALA A 35 -57.06 -14.94 -78.42
CA ALA A 35 -56.81 -14.49 -77.05
C ALA A 35 -55.96 -13.20 -77.06
N THR A 36 -56.37 -12.21 -76.29
CA THR A 36 -55.59 -11.00 -76.06
C THR A 36 -55.37 -10.81 -74.58
N THR A 37 -54.09 -10.63 -74.18
CA THR A 37 -53.74 -10.32 -72.80
C THR A 37 -54.00 -8.83 -72.61
N GLY A 38 -54.76 -8.47 -71.61
CA GLY A 38 -55.02 -7.12 -71.16
C GLY A 38 -54.19 -6.74 -69.98
N PRO A 39 -54.32 -5.53 -69.44
CA PRO A 39 -53.56 -5.05 -68.32
C PRO A 39 -54.01 -5.72 -67.03
N THR A 40 -53.09 -5.67 -66.03
CA THR A 40 -53.39 -5.96 -64.64
C THR A 40 -54.21 -4.82 -64.04
N THR A 41 -55.35 -5.13 -63.44
CA THR A 41 -56.28 -4.14 -62.87
C THR A 41 -56.06 -3.95 -61.36
N ALA A 42 -55.50 -4.95 -60.68
CA ALA A 42 -55.09 -4.87 -59.28
C ALA A 42 -53.92 -5.82 -59.06
N ALA A 43 -52.85 -5.31 -58.41
CA ALA A 43 -51.74 -6.10 -57.87
C ALA A 43 -51.63 -5.87 -56.36
N GLY A 44 -51.81 -6.93 -55.57
CA GLY A 44 -51.62 -6.99 -54.14
C GLY A 44 -50.25 -7.55 -53.79
N SER A 45 -50.03 -7.87 -52.53
CA SER A 45 -48.79 -8.50 -52.10
C SER A 45 -48.70 -9.99 -52.49
N THR A 46 -49.80 -10.69 -52.50
CA THR A 46 -49.86 -12.14 -52.82
C THR A 46 -50.92 -12.47 -53.83
N THR A 47 -51.57 -11.48 -54.41
CA THR A 47 -52.69 -11.65 -55.40
C THR A 47 -52.56 -10.65 -56.54
N ALA A 48 -53.10 -10.97 -57.68
CA ALA A 48 -53.30 -10.04 -58.80
C ALA A 48 -54.55 -10.37 -59.59
N THR A 49 -55.22 -9.34 -60.15
CA THR A 49 -56.30 -9.50 -61.09
C THR A 49 -55.82 -9.04 -62.46
N VAL A 50 -55.78 -9.98 -63.39
CA VAL A 50 -55.33 -9.74 -64.76
C VAL A 50 -56.58 -9.85 -65.72
N THR A 51 -56.54 -9.08 -66.75
CA THR A 51 -57.67 -9.03 -67.70
C THR A 51 -57.25 -9.44 -69.10
N GLY A 52 -58.21 -9.63 -69.99
CA GLY A 52 -57.99 -9.89 -71.39
C GLY A 52 -59.31 -10.01 -72.15
N THR A 53 -59.18 -10.40 -73.39
CA THR A 53 -60.39 -10.74 -74.22
C THR A 53 -60.18 -12.08 -74.90
N VAL A 54 -61.25 -12.83 -75.06
CA VAL A 54 -61.26 -14.08 -75.79
C VAL A 54 -62.44 -14.04 -76.80
N ASN A 55 -62.12 -14.21 -78.05
CA ASN A 55 -63.20 -14.45 -79.07
C ASN A 55 -63.26 -15.96 -79.37
N PRO A 56 -64.33 -16.63 -79.03
CA PRO A 56 -64.50 -18.07 -79.21
C PRO A 56 -64.48 -18.57 -80.68
N GLY A 57 -64.68 -17.69 -81.66
CA GLY A 57 -64.68 -18.05 -83.06
C GLY A 57 -65.83 -18.97 -83.46
N GLY A 58 -66.92 -18.91 -82.74
CA GLY A 58 -68.12 -19.71 -83.00
C GLY A 58 -68.11 -21.12 -82.41
N GLN A 59 -67.16 -21.48 -81.60
CA GLN A 59 -66.99 -22.79 -80.93
C GLN A 59 -66.91 -22.70 -79.44
N SER A 60 -67.35 -23.74 -78.74
CA SER A 60 -67.17 -23.83 -77.29
C SER A 60 -65.68 -23.71 -76.93
N THR A 61 -65.33 -22.66 -76.23
CA THR A 61 -63.96 -22.26 -75.91
C THR A 61 -63.79 -22.18 -74.43
N THR A 62 -62.64 -22.68 -73.93
CA THR A 62 -62.17 -22.49 -72.55
C THR A 62 -60.94 -21.59 -72.55
N TRP A 63 -60.77 -20.85 -71.49
CA TRP A 63 -59.61 -19.99 -71.32
C TRP A 63 -59.04 -20.13 -69.93
N TYR A 64 -57.77 -19.79 -69.78
CA TYR A 64 -57.02 -19.69 -68.51
C TYR A 64 -55.89 -18.67 -68.64
N VAL A 65 -55.33 -18.30 -67.54
CA VAL A 65 -54.11 -17.47 -67.52
C VAL A 65 -52.88 -18.34 -67.18
N GLU A 66 -51.87 -18.30 -68.04
CA GLU A 66 -50.52 -18.79 -67.69
C GLU A 66 -49.73 -17.66 -67.03
N TYR A 67 -49.02 -17.99 -65.96
CA TYR A 67 -48.24 -17.01 -65.25
C TYR A 67 -47.03 -17.65 -64.57
N GLY A 68 -45.96 -16.83 -64.24
CA GLY A 68 -44.73 -17.27 -63.56
C GLY A 68 -43.71 -16.18 -63.49
N ALA A 69 -42.63 -16.44 -62.80
CA ALA A 69 -41.52 -15.47 -62.59
C ALA A 69 -40.69 -15.26 -63.89
N SER A 70 -41.01 -15.93 -64.98
CA SER A 70 -40.34 -15.78 -66.25
C SER A 70 -41.33 -16.07 -67.38
N MET A 71 -40.95 -15.80 -68.65
CA MET A 71 -41.77 -16.13 -69.87
C MET A 71 -41.99 -17.61 -70.07
N SER A 72 -41.38 -18.50 -69.27
CA SER A 72 -41.73 -19.93 -69.24
C SER A 72 -43.03 -20.21 -68.46
N TYR A 73 -43.54 -19.23 -67.78
CA TYR A 73 -44.74 -19.20 -66.93
C TYR A 73 -44.70 -20.23 -65.78
N GLY A 74 -45.03 -21.48 -66.04
CA GLY A 74 -44.93 -22.59 -65.05
C GLY A 74 -46.20 -22.82 -64.22
N LEU A 75 -47.09 -21.84 -64.10
CA LEU A 75 -48.33 -21.89 -63.36
C LEU A 75 -49.50 -21.51 -64.30
N LYS A 76 -50.69 -21.98 -63.97
CA LYS A 76 -51.93 -21.63 -64.72
C LYS A 76 -53.12 -21.59 -63.77
N THR A 77 -54.13 -20.76 -64.15
CA THR A 77 -55.42 -20.77 -63.47
C THR A 77 -56.27 -21.95 -63.94
N SER A 78 -57.33 -22.28 -63.23
CA SER A 78 -58.33 -23.22 -63.68
C SER A 78 -58.97 -22.74 -65.00
N ALA A 79 -59.20 -23.64 -65.91
CA ALA A 79 -59.85 -23.32 -67.16
C ALA A 79 -61.33 -22.90 -66.92
N THR A 80 -61.77 -21.83 -67.58
CA THR A 80 -63.11 -21.25 -67.47
C THR A 80 -63.71 -21.16 -68.89
N SER A 81 -64.98 -21.31 -69.01
CA SER A 81 -65.69 -21.20 -70.31
C SER A 81 -65.74 -19.74 -70.77
N ALA A 82 -65.37 -19.49 -72.02
CA ALA A 82 -65.59 -18.23 -72.73
C ALA A 82 -66.85 -18.25 -73.62
N GLY A 83 -67.62 -19.37 -73.58
CA GLY A 83 -68.77 -19.56 -74.44
C GLY A 83 -68.41 -20.03 -75.83
N SER A 84 -69.38 -19.85 -76.84
CA SER A 84 -69.20 -20.23 -78.23
C SER A 84 -69.58 -19.10 -79.19
N GLY A 85 -69.57 -17.86 -78.73
CA GLY A 85 -69.88 -16.67 -79.51
C GLY A 85 -68.84 -16.36 -80.59
N THR A 86 -69.16 -15.41 -81.46
CA THR A 86 -68.27 -14.93 -82.52
C THR A 86 -67.67 -13.55 -82.24
N SER A 87 -67.97 -12.98 -81.06
CA SER A 87 -67.47 -11.70 -80.61
C SER A 87 -66.54 -11.90 -79.46
N ALA A 88 -65.54 -10.97 -79.28
CA ALA A 88 -64.62 -10.99 -78.18
C ALA A 88 -65.35 -10.67 -76.88
N ALA A 89 -65.23 -11.55 -75.89
CA ALA A 89 -65.71 -11.39 -74.54
C ALA A 89 -64.54 -11.00 -73.59
N ALA A 90 -64.81 -10.05 -72.69
CA ALA A 90 -63.84 -9.69 -71.67
C ALA A 90 -63.69 -10.84 -70.63
N VAL A 91 -62.49 -11.15 -70.27
CA VAL A 91 -62.16 -12.17 -69.29
C VAL A 91 -61.28 -11.57 -68.15
N SER A 92 -61.45 -12.07 -66.95
CA SER A 92 -60.69 -11.64 -65.80
C SER A 92 -60.26 -12.86 -64.97
N GLY A 93 -58.95 -12.97 -64.70
CA GLY A 93 -58.36 -14.05 -63.92
C GLY A 93 -57.76 -13.51 -62.62
N ASN A 94 -58.07 -14.17 -61.50
CA ASN A 94 -57.47 -13.88 -60.20
C ASN A 94 -56.31 -14.83 -59.96
N LEU A 95 -55.15 -14.29 -59.76
CA LEU A 95 -53.94 -14.99 -59.37
C LEU A 95 -53.78 -14.88 -57.87
N THR A 96 -53.44 -15.98 -57.18
CA THR A 96 -53.29 -16.05 -55.71
C THR A 96 -52.04 -16.79 -55.37
N ALA A 97 -51.62 -16.71 -54.08
CA ALA A 97 -50.40 -17.32 -53.53
C ALA A 97 -49.09 -16.88 -54.27
N LEU A 98 -49.09 -15.64 -54.73
CA LEU A 98 -47.92 -15.05 -55.36
C LEU A 98 -46.84 -14.68 -54.28
N ALA A 99 -45.60 -14.72 -54.69
CA ALA A 99 -44.52 -14.21 -53.86
C ALA A 99 -44.56 -12.68 -53.86
N THR A 100 -44.27 -12.06 -52.70
CA THR A 100 -44.20 -10.59 -52.51
C THR A 100 -43.03 -9.98 -53.26
N GLY A 101 -43.16 -8.75 -53.75
CA GLY A 101 -42.09 -8.01 -54.41
C GLY A 101 -41.54 -8.68 -55.66
N THR A 102 -42.35 -9.54 -56.28
CA THR A 102 -41.93 -10.39 -57.42
C THR A 102 -42.59 -9.95 -58.69
N THR A 103 -41.82 -9.80 -59.78
CA THR A 103 -42.31 -9.57 -61.11
C THR A 103 -42.81 -10.89 -61.74
N TYR A 104 -44.07 -10.92 -62.21
CA TYR A 104 -44.69 -12.05 -62.88
C TYR A 104 -44.95 -11.69 -64.31
N HIS A 105 -44.62 -12.63 -65.20
CA HIS A 105 -45.11 -12.71 -66.59
C HIS A 105 -46.44 -13.41 -66.62
N TYR A 106 -47.37 -12.98 -67.47
CA TYR A 106 -48.66 -13.65 -67.67
C TYR A 106 -49.16 -13.45 -69.07
N ARG A 107 -50.01 -14.40 -69.50
CA ARG A 107 -50.77 -14.30 -70.73
C ARG A 107 -52.12 -15.04 -70.64
N VAL A 108 -53.06 -14.56 -71.37
CA VAL A 108 -54.35 -15.28 -71.57
C VAL A 108 -54.16 -16.35 -72.62
N VAL A 109 -54.67 -17.55 -72.38
CA VAL A 109 -54.66 -18.69 -73.30
C VAL A 109 -56.11 -19.15 -73.50
N ALA A 110 -56.50 -19.32 -74.77
CA ALA A 110 -57.82 -19.80 -75.12
C ALA A 110 -57.71 -21.03 -76.01
N THR A 111 -58.60 -22.04 -75.79
CA THR A 111 -58.55 -23.32 -76.49
C THR A 111 -60.01 -23.74 -76.89
N ASN A 112 -60.19 -24.15 -78.14
CA ASN A 112 -61.42 -24.79 -78.64
C ASN A 112 -61.03 -26.01 -79.49
N GLY A 113 -61.98 -26.62 -80.12
CA GLY A 113 -61.76 -27.79 -80.99
C GLY A 113 -60.90 -27.53 -82.24
N ALA A 114 -60.74 -26.30 -82.69
CA ALA A 114 -59.92 -25.90 -83.84
C ALA A 114 -58.45 -25.53 -83.45
N GLY A 115 -58.16 -25.29 -82.16
CA GLY A 115 -56.78 -24.99 -81.73
C GLY A 115 -56.67 -24.14 -80.45
N THR A 116 -55.46 -23.78 -80.13
CA THR A 116 -55.09 -22.95 -78.96
C THR A 116 -54.49 -21.64 -79.46
N SER A 117 -54.88 -20.54 -78.86
CA SER A 117 -54.30 -19.19 -79.06
C SER A 117 -53.77 -18.64 -77.78
N HIS A 118 -52.66 -17.91 -77.88
CA HIS A 118 -51.99 -17.26 -76.81
C HIS A 118 -52.02 -15.74 -77.02
N GLY A 119 -52.37 -14.99 -75.95
CA GLY A 119 -52.16 -13.55 -75.91
C GLY A 119 -50.71 -13.21 -75.78
N SER A 120 -50.34 -11.95 -75.99
CA SER A 120 -48.99 -11.46 -75.78
C SER A 120 -48.60 -11.55 -74.30
N ASP A 121 -47.29 -11.67 -74.04
CA ASP A 121 -46.76 -11.59 -72.70
C ASP A 121 -47.00 -10.19 -72.09
N ALA A 122 -47.37 -10.14 -70.84
CA ALA A 122 -47.53 -8.95 -70.06
C ALA A 122 -46.94 -9.20 -68.66
N VAL A 123 -46.58 -8.13 -67.97
CA VAL A 123 -45.95 -8.23 -66.66
C VAL A 123 -46.71 -7.41 -65.64
N PHE A 124 -46.60 -7.84 -64.37
CA PHE A 124 -46.95 -7.05 -63.22
C PHE A 124 -45.96 -7.40 -62.07
N THR A 125 -45.79 -6.47 -61.11
CA THR A 125 -45.02 -6.73 -59.92
C THR A 125 -45.94 -6.71 -58.70
N THR A 126 -45.84 -7.74 -57.84
CA THR A 126 -46.54 -7.77 -56.56
C THR A 126 -45.96 -6.75 -55.61
N LEU A 127 -46.77 -6.27 -54.68
CA LEU A 127 -46.31 -5.30 -53.67
C LEU A 127 -45.27 -5.93 -52.77
N ALA A 128 -44.16 -5.19 -52.50
CA ALA A 128 -43.17 -5.56 -51.53
C ALA A 128 -43.55 -4.98 -50.17
N PRO A 129 -43.46 -5.77 -49.08
CA PRO A 129 -43.50 -5.19 -47.72
C PRO A 129 -42.31 -4.25 -47.48
N PRO A 130 -42.36 -3.39 -46.46
CA PRO A 130 -41.25 -2.51 -46.17
C PRO A 130 -39.97 -3.28 -45.78
N ASP A 131 -38.80 -2.81 -46.18
CA ASP A 131 -37.51 -3.31 -45.70
C ASP A 131 -37.08 -2.53 -44.48
N VAL A 132 -36.53 -3.26 -43.46
CA VAL A 132 -36.15 -2.65 -42.18
C VAL A 132 -34.78 -3.16 -41.69
N ALA A 133 -34.01 -2.26 -41.12
CA ALA A 133 -32.80 -2.61 -40.40
C ALA A 133 -32.71 -1.83 -39.07
N ALA A 134 -32.45 -2.53 -37.96
CA ALA A 134 -32.14 -1.89 -36.71
C ALA A 134 -30.69 -1.36 -36.76
N GLY A 135 -30.52 -0.11 -36.39
CA GLY A 135 -29.22 0.56 -36.26
C GLY A 135 -28.65 0.41 -34.86
N VAL A 136 -27.56 1.13 -34.59
CA VAL A 136 -26.94 1.21 -33.25
C VAL A 136 -27.72 2.22 -32.41
N ALA A 137 -28.07 1.85 -31.18
CA ALA A 137 -28.67 2.79 -30.22
C ALA A 137 -27.71 3.92 -29.88
N SER A 138 -28.22 5.13 -29.69
CA SER A 138 -27.47 6.33 -29.38
C SER A 138 -27.99 7.03 -28.12
N SER A 139 -27.34 8.10 -27.64
CA SER A 139 -27.74 8.88 -26.46
C SER A 139 -28.07 8.02 -25.23
N ILE A 140 -27.27 6.96 -25.01
CA ILE A 140 -27.51 5.99 -23.96
C ILE A 140 -27.15 6.63 -22.60
N SER A 141 -28.11 6.63 -21.69
CA SER A 141 -27.95 7.08 -20.30
C SER A 141 -28.31 5.95 -19.30
N ALA A 142 -28.40 6.26 -18.03
CA ALA A 142 -28.82 5.30 -17.01
C ALA A 142 -30.28 4.87 -17.15
N SER A 143 -31.15 5.74 -17.72
CA SER A 143 -32.61 5.50 -17.77
C SER A 143 -33.24 5.78 -19.13
N ALA A 144 -32.45 6.10 -20.15
CA ALA A 144 -32.95 6.41 -21.48
C ALA A 144 -31.97 6.03 -22.60
N ALA A 145 -32.48 5.86 -23.80
CA ALA A 145 -31.71 5.67 -25.04
C ALA A 145 -32.49 6.15 -26.24
N THR A 146 -31.83 6.37 -27.38
CA THR A 146 -32.44 6.58 -28.68
C THR A 146 -32.22 5.33 -29.52
N LEU A 147 -33.30 4.67 -29.92
CA LEU A 147 -33.26 3.55 -30.85
C LEU A 147 -33.25 4.09 -32.27
N ASN A 148 -32.35 3.59 -33.09
CA ASN A 148 -32.19 4.03 -34.48
C ASN A 148 -32.38 2.85 -35.44
N GLY A 149 -32.81 3.15 -36.65
CA GLY A 149 -32.95 2.18 -37.70
C GLY A 149 -33.26 2.82 -39.06
N THR A 150 -33.44 1.99 -40.07
CA THR A 150 -33.85 2.43 -41.40
C THR A 150 -35.08 1.66 -41.85
N VAL A 151 -35.99 2.35 -42.51
CA VAL A 151 -37.21 1.80 -43.14
C VAL A 151 -37.20 2.21 -44.61
N ASP A 152 -37.22 1.27 -45.53
CA ASP A 152 -37.59 1.51 -46.94
C ASP A 152 -39.06 1.16 -47.13
N PRO A 153 -39.93 2.15 -47.35
CA PRO A 153 -41.35 1.93 -47.54
C PRO A 153 -41.74 1.20 -48.84
N ASN A 154 -40.78 1.02 -49.75
CA ASN A 154 -41.03 0.46 -51.07
C ASN A 154 -42.20 1.15 -51.81
N GLY A 155 -42.28 2.49 -51.69
CA GLY A 155 -43.32 3.29 -52.33
C GLY A 155 -44.73 3.22 -51.69
N ARG A 156 -44.83 2.68 -50.46
CA ARG A 156 -46.13 2.46 -49.79
C ARG A 156 -46.24 3.23 -48.50
N ALA A 157 -47.41 3.73 -48.18
CA ALA A 157 -47.65 4.35 -46.88
C ALA A 157 -47.34 3.33 -45.77
N THR A 158 -46.28 3.59 -45.03
CA THR A 158 -45.68 2.67 -44.05
C THR A 158 -45.67 3.28 -42.67
N THR A 159 -46.04 2.49 -41.68
CA THR A 159 -45.85 2.85 -40.25
C THR A 159 -44.82 1.95 -39.63
N TYR A 160 -44.10 2.48 -38.61
CA TYR A 160 -43.09 1.74 -37.86
C TYR A 160 -43.17 1.95 -36.36
N TYR A 161 -42.61 1.01 -35.60
CA TYR A 161 -42.34 1.11 -34.18
C TYR A 161 -41.14 0.24 -33.83
N PHE A 162 -40.52 0.52 -32.66
CA PHE A 162 -39.51 -0.37 -32.10
C PHE A 162 -40.13 -1.25 -31.01
N GLU A 163 -39.77 -2.52 -31.00
CA GLU A 163 -39.97 -3.43 -29.88
C GLU A 163 -38.68 -3.50 -29.09
N TYR A 164 -38.75 -3.44 -27.75
CA TYR A 164 -37.57 -3.48 -26.89
C TYR A 164 -37.86 -4.14 -25.54
N GLY A 165 -36.80 -4.66 -24.88
CA GLY A 165 -36.92 -5.31 -23.59
C GLY A 165 -35.58 -5.90 -23.13
N THR A 166 -35.56 -6.53 -21.97
CA THR A 166 -34.35 -7.13 -21.40
C THR A 166 -34.00 -8.52 -21.95
N SER A 167 -34.74 -8.97 -22.96
CA SER A 167 -34.50 -10.23 -23.70
C SER A 167 -34.99 -10.08 -25.14
N THR A 168 -34.68 -11.03 -25.99
CA THR A 168 -35.17 -11.13 -27.39
C THR A 168 -36.69 -11.37 -27.52
N GLY A 169 -37.41 -11.58 -26.40
CA GLY A 169 -38.85 -11.54 -26.31
C GLY A 169 -39.45 -10.12 -26.25
N TYR A 170 -38.62 -9.12 -26.10
CA TYR A 170 -38.88 -7.68 -26.01
C TYR A 170 -39.83 -7.28 -24.87
N GLY A 171 -41.13 -7.37 -25.03
CA GLY A 171 -42.15 -7.11 -24.01
C GLY A 171 -42.71 -5.67 -24.01
N THR A 172 -42.02 -4.71 -24.59
CA THR A 172 -42.46 -3.31 -24.70
C THR A 172 -42.31 -2.83 -26.14
N LYS A 173 -43.20 -1.91 -26.60
CA LYS A 173 -43.07 -1.27 -27.89
C LYS A 173 -43.29 0.24 -27.81
N THR A 174 -42.66 0.96 -28.70
CA THR A 174 -42.87 2.40 -28.86
C THR A 174 -44.20 2.70 -29.53
N GLY A 175 -44.65 3.95 -29.42
CA GLY A 175 -45.77 4.39 -30.24
C GLY A 175 -45.50 4.25 -31.74
N SER A 176 -46.52 3.86 -32.54
CA SER A 176 -46.42 3.78 -33.99
C SER A 176 -46.20 5.17 -34.61
N ARG A 177 -45.32 5.24 -35.62
CA ARG A 177 -44.99 6.46 -36.37
C ARG A 177 -45.05 6.18 -37.87
N SER A 178 -45.25 7.23 -38.68
CA SER A 178 -45.19 7.13 -40.13
C SER A 178 -43.77 7.21 -40.64
N ALA A 179 -43.39 6.28 -41.53
CA ALA A 179 -42.15 6.35 -42.31
C ALA A 179 -42.41 6.93 -43.74
N GLY A 180 -43.64 7.38 -44.01
CA GLY A 180 -44.01 7.89 -45.32
C GLY A 180 -44.20 6.80 -46.37
N SER A 181 -43.97 7.14 -47.64
CA SER A 181 -44.09 6.27 -48.80
C SER A 181 -42.92 6.42 -49.78
N ALA A 182 -41.75 6.71 -49.31
CA ALA A 182 -40.54 6.81 -50.12
C ALA A 182 -40.20 5.48 -50.81
N THR A 183 -39.43 5.56 -51.88
CA THR A 183 -38.91 4.38 -52.61
C THR A 183 -37.45 4.09 -52.26
N SER A 184 -36.97 4.64 -51.18
CA SER A 184 -35.64 4.41 -50.65
C SER A 184 -35.65 4.45 -49.13
N ALA A 185 -34.64 3.85 -48.52
CA ALA A 185 -34.51 3.75 -47.07
C ALA A 185 -34.44 5.12 -46.39
N GLN A 186 -35.27 5.35 -45.39
CA GLN A 186 -35.33 6.53 -44.54
C GLN A 186 -34.78 6.20 -43.15
N SER A 187 -34.00 7.13 -42.57
CA SER A 187 -33.49 6.96 -41.22
C SER A 187 -34.55 7.33 -40.19
N GLU A 188 -34.80 6.43 -39.25
CA GLU A 188 -35.81 6.57 -38.22
C GLU A 188 -35.18 6.50 -36.82
N SER A 189 -35.68 7.29 -35.89
CA SER A 189 -35.21 7.28 -34.53
C SER A 189 -36.32 7.51 -33.51
N VAL A 190 -36.23 6.84 -32.34
CA VAL A 190 -37.20 6.99 -31.25
C VAL A 190 -36.48 6.98 -29.90
N GLY A 191 -36.68 8.05 -29.13
CA GLY A 191 -36.21 8.08 -27.74
C GLY A 191 -37.10 7.21 -26.84
N ILE A 192 -36.48 6.43 -25.99
CA ILE A 192 -37.13 5.61 -24.95
C ILE A 192 -36.59 6.00 -23.58
N SER A 193 -37.40 5.89 -22.53
CA SER A 193 -37.09 6.26 -21.17
C SER A 193 -37.65 5.24 -20.15
N GLY A 194 -37.36 5.41 -18.85
CA GLY A 194 -37.77 4.48 -17.80
C GLY A 194 -36.96 3.19 -17.77
N LEU A 195 -35.77 3.17 -18.37
CA LEU A 195 -34.90 2.01 -18.40
C LEU A 195 -34.18 1.84 -17.04
N GLN A 196 -33.75 0.62 -16.72
CA GLN A 196 -32.94 0.30 -15.57
C GLN A 196 -31.47 0.51 -15.88
N ALA A 197 -30.71 1.13 -14.95
CA ALA A 197 -29.30 1.38 -15.10
C ALA A 197 -28.48 0.06 -15.13
N GLY A 198 -27.44 0.03 -15.97
CA GLY A 198 -26.55 -1.12 -16.10
C GLY A 198 -27.20 -2.38 -16.68
N ARG A 199 -28.32 -2.25 -17.39
CA ARG A 199 -29.05 -3.36 -18.01
C ARG A 199 -28.82 -3.39 -19.50
N THR A 200 -28.68 -4.57 -20.05
CA THR A 200 -28.72 -4.80 -21.50
C THR A 200 -30.15 -4.89 -21.95
N TYR A 201 -30.48 -4.13 -22.99
CA TYR A 201 -31.76 -4.13 -23.69
C TYR A 201 -31.55 -4.61 -25.11
N HIS A 202 -32.45 -5.47 -25.56
CA HIS A 202 -32.61 -5.93 -26.92
C HIS A 202 -33.67 -5.09 -27.60
N PHE A 203 -33.56 -4.84 -28.91
CA PHE A 203 -34.55 -4.13 -29.66
C PHE A 203 -34.55 -4.55 -31.14
N ARG A 204 -35.69 -4.39 -31.78
CA ARG A 204 -35.84 -4.51 -33.23
C ARG A 204 -36.79 -3.46 -33.78
N LEU A 205 -36.64 -3.13 -35.04
CA LEU A 205 -37.50 -2.24 -35.78
C LEU A 205 -38.56 -3.09 -36.50
N VAL A 206 -39.83 -2.71 -36.41
CA VAL A 206 -40.95 -3.35 -37.08
C VAL A 206 -41.65 -2.30 -37.92
N ALA A 207 -41.89 -2.60 -39.19
CA ALA A 207 -42.64 -1.72 -40.10
C ALA A 207 -43.75 -2.47 -40.80
N THR A 208 -44.87 -1.77 -41.06
CA THR A 208 -46.10 -2.33 -41.63
C THR A 208 -46.63 -1.40 -42.70
N SER A 209 -46.98 -1.98 -43.87
CA SER A 209 -47.72 -1.34 -44.93
C SER A 209 -48.92 -2.26 -45.36
N ASP A 210 -49.66 -1.85 -46.32
CA ASP A 210 -50.71 -2.73 -46.96
C ASP A 210 -50.09 -3.94 -47.67
N ALA A 211 -48.78 -3.91 -47.97
CA ALA A 211 -48.07 -5.05 -48.55
C ALA A 211 -47.60 -6.09 -47.51
N GLY A 212 -47.67 -5.77 -46.22
CA GLY A 212 -47.29 -6.68 -45.14
C GLY A 212 -46.48 -6.02 -44.04
N THR A 213 -46.02 -6.86 -43.10
CA THR A 213 -45.17 -6.44 -41.94
C THR A 213 -43.81 -7.12 -42.00
N THR A 214 -42.75 -6.34 -41.76
CA THR A 214 -41.39 -6.85 -41.67
C THR A 214 -40.77 -6.42 -40.35
N ALA A 215 -39.94 -7.29 -39.73
CA ALA A 215 -39.18 -7.01 -38.54
C ALA A 215 -37.67 -7.17 -38.81
N SER A 216 -36.87 -6.28 -38.30
CA SER A 216 -35.43 -6.36 -38.41
C SER A 216 -34.85 -7.50 -37.55
N LYS A 217 -33.57 -7.80 -37.74
CA LYS A 217 -32.81 -8.61 -36.81
C LYS A 217 -32.71 -7.90 -35.44
N ASP A 218 -32.44 -8.68 -34.39
CA ASP A 218 -32.18 -8.17 -33.05
C ASP A 218 -30.94 -7.31 -33.02
N SER A 219 -31.00 -6.23 -32.26
CA SER A 219 -29.88 -5.37 -31.88
C SER A 219 -29.93 -5.12 -30.37
N SER A 220 -28.82 -4.76 -29.74
CA SER A 220 -28.80 -4.55 -28.31
C SER A 220 -27.94 -3.35 -27.91
N PHE A 221 -28.21 -2.82 -26.72
CA PHE A 221 -27.40 -1.81 -26.05
C PHE A 221 -27.44 -2.03 -24.54
N THR A 222 -26.47 -1.47 -23.81
CA THR A 222 -26.45 -1.50 -22.34
C THR A 222 -26.53 -0.08 -21.79
N THR A 223 -27.47 0.15 -20.86
CA THR A 223 -27.65 1.44 -20.20
C THR A 223 -26.46 1.73 -19.28
N SER A 224 -26.12 3.00 -19.15
CA SER A 224 -25.06 3.44 -18.23
C SER A 224 -25.43 3.19 -16.77
N SER A 225 -24.43 3.08 -15.89
CA SER A 225 -24.64 2.91 -14.45
C SER A 225 -23.61 3.68 -13.64
N ALA A 226 -23.77 3.70 -12.30
CA ALA A 226 -22.73 4.18 -11.39
C ALA A 226 -21.41 3.46 -11.66
N PRO A 227 -20.26 4.10 -11.42
CA PRO A 227 -18.98 3.47 -11.67
C PRO A 227 -18.77 2.26 -10.74
N ALA A 228 -18.00 1.28 -11.18
CA ALA A 228 -17.50 0.25 -10.28
C ALA A 228 -16.07 0.61 -9.85
N VAL A 229 -15.72 0.33 -8.58
CA VAL A 229 -14.40 0.63 -8.02
C VAL A 229 -13.84 -0.55 -7.24
N VAL A 230 -12.53 -0.75 -7.36
CA VAL A 230 -11.78 -1.68 -6.53
C VAL A 230 -10.58 -0.93 -5.94
N THR A 231 -10.52 -0.80 -4.61
CA THR A 231 -9.33 -0.32 -3.93
C THR A 231 -8.25 -1.38 -4.05
N GLY A 232 -7.14 -1.06 -4.71
CA GLY A 232 -6.00 -1.96 -4.91
C GLY A 232 -4.98 -1.86 -3.78
N ASP A 233 -3.92 -2.68 -3.84
CA ASP A 233 -2.83 -2.62 -2.88
C ASP A 233 -1.96 -1.37 -3.09
N VAL A 234 -1.38 -0.86 -2.00
CA VAL A 234 -0.41 0.22 -2.06
C VAL A 234 0.86 -0.26 -2.78
N ALA A 235 1.41 0.58 -3.68
CA ALA A 235 2.59 0.18 -4.46
C ALA A 235 3.91 0.45 -3.76
N SER A 236 4.11 1.65 -3.28
CA SER A 236 5.38 2.08 -2.68
C SER A 236 5.06 2.81 -1.39
N VAL A 237 5.66 2.35 -0.29
CA VAL A 237 5.52 2.99 1.01
C VAL A 237 6.89 3.46 1.46
N ALA A 238 6.97 4.75 1.77
CA ALA A 238 8.14 5.40 2.34
C ALA A 238 7.78 6.04 3.70
N PRO A 239 8.70 6.66 4.40
CA PRO A 239 8.41 7.29 5.70
C PRO A 239 7.29 8.33 5.68
N THR A 240 7.20 9.12 4.60
CA THR A 240 6.27 10.24 4.49
C THR A 240 5.44 10.25 3.19
N THR A 241 5.57 9.19 2.38
CA THR A 241 4.86 9.08 1.09
C THR A 241 4.37 7.66 0.85
N ALA A 242 3.31 7.52 0.03
CA ALA A 242 2.85 6.24 -0.48
C ALA A 242 2.21 6.43 -1.86
N THR A 243 2.16 5.36 -2.66
CA THR A 243 1.43 5.35 -3.94
C THR A 243 0.23 4.41 -3.81
N LEU A 244 -0.97 4.98 -3.77
CA LEU A 244 -2.23 4.27 -3.70
C LEU A 244 -2.62 3.81 -5.11
N ARG A 245 -3.23 2.63 -5.22
CA ARG A 245 -3.66 2.03 -6.50
C ARG A 245 -5.10 1.55 -6.42
N GLY A 246 -5.71 1.38 -7.58
CA GLY A 246 -7.03 0.81 -7.69
C GLY A 246 -7.49 0.70 -9.13
N MET A 247 -8.73 0.30 -9.30
CA MET A 247 -9.37 0.13 -10.60
C MET A 247 -10.73 0.82 -10.60
N VAL A 248 -11.05 1.49 -11.70
CA VAL A 248 -12.33 2.16 -11.95
C VAL A 248 -12.91 1.67 -13.26
N THR A 249 -14.16 1.26 -13.25
CA THR A 249 -14.94 1.00 -14.47
C THR A 249 -15.98 2.11 -14.60
N PRO A 250 -15.88 3.00 -15.60
CA PRO A 250 -16.77 4.17 -15.74
C PRO A 250 -18.22 3.85 -16.08
N ASN A 251 -18.49 2.66 -16.68
CA ASN A 251 -19.82 2.18 -17.08
C ASN A 251 -20.55 3.13 -18.02
N GLY A 252 -19.85 3.65 -19.04
CA GLY A 252 -20.45 4.43 -20.14
C GLY A 252 -20.61 5.92 -19.85
N LEU A 253 -20.18 6.43 -18.68
CA LEU A 253 -20.32 7.84 -18.29
C LEU A 253 -18.98 8.44 -17.83
N SER A 254 -18.75 9.72 -18.15
CA SER A 254 -17.58 10.45 -17.68
C SER A 254 -17.47 10.34 -16.16
N THR A 255 -16.38 9.77 -15.67
CA THR A 255 -16.23 9.35 -14.29
C THR A 255 -15.01 10.02 -13.65
N ALA A 256 -15.25 10.77 -12.59
CA ALA A 256 -14.22 11.33 -11.72
C ALA A 256 -13.84 10.32 -10.63
N TRP A 257 -12.54 10.29 -10.24
CA TRP A 257 -12.08 9.45 -9.15
C TRP A 257 -11.04 10.14 -8.29
N TRP A 258 -10.93 9.71 -7.02
CA TRP A 258 -9.93 10.13 -6.04
C TRP A 258 -9.74 9.07 -4.98
N PHE A 259 -8.66 9.17 -4.20
CA PHE A 259 -8.51 8.39 -2.98
C PHE A 259 -8.88 9.24 -1.77
N GLU A 260 -9.60 8.64 -0.83
CA GLU A 260 -9.79 9.14 0.52
C GLU A 260 -8.81 8.39 1.43
N TYR A 261 -8.11 9.09 2.35
CA TYR A 261 -7.13 8.48 3.24
C TYR A 261 -6.99 9.23 4.55
N GLY A 262 -6.54 8.55 5.60
CA GLY A 262 -6.35 9.12 6.94
C GLY A 262 -5.95 8.09 7.97
N ALA A 263 -5.74 8.52 9.22
CA ALA A 263 -5.32 7.65 10.32
C ALA A 263 -6.47 6.78 10.89
N SER A 264 -7.67 6.90 10.35
CA SER A 264 -8.85 6.12 10.72
C SER A 264 -9.78 5.93 9.52
N THR A 265 -10.81 5.13 9.64
CA THR A 265 -11.87 4.92 8.64
C THR A 265 -12.73 6.16 8.34
N SER A 266 -12.56 7.26 9.12
CA SER A 266 -13.11 8.58 8.78
C SER A 266 -12.28 9.32 7.71
N TYR A 267 -11.11 8.82 7.38
CA TYR A 267 -10.11 9.30 6.42
C TYR A 267 -9.60 10.72 6.70
N GLY A 268 -10.39 11.75 6.52
CA GLY A 268 -10.03 13.16 6.79
C GLY A 268 -9.26 13.88 5.68
N SER A 269 -8.67 13.15 4.72
CA SER A 269 -7.95 13.70 3.57
C SER A 269 -8.38 13.03 2.28
N LYS A 270 -8.24 13.74 1.15
CA LYS A 270 -8.47 13.18 -0.18
C LYS A 270 -7.44 13.68 -1.18
N THR A 271 -7.15 12.88 -2.19
CA THR A 271 -6.34 13.32 -3.33
C THR A 271 -7.17 14.23 -4.26
N SER A 272 -6.50 15.01 -5.10
CA SER A 272 -7.19 15.73 -6.18
C SER A 272 -7.92 14.77 -7.10
N SER A 273 -9.13 15.15 -7.53
CA SER A 273 -9.94 14.40 -8.47
C SER A 273 -9.27 14.27 -9.82
N GLN A 274 -9.40 13.11 -10.45
CA GLN A 274 -8.90 12.78 -11.78
C GLN A 274 -10.03 12.18 -12.61
N ASN A 275 -9.89 12.14 -13.93
CA ASN A 275 -10.87 11.57 -14.85
C ASN A 275 -10.44 10.16 -15.30
N ALA A 276 -11.34 9.20 -15.19
CA ALA A 276 -11.18 7.83 -15.70
C ALA A 276 -11.75 7.65 -17.12
N GLY A 277 -12.31 8.71 -17.73
CA GLY A 277 -13.04 8.63 -19.00
C GLY A 277 -14.47 8.20 -18.84
N SER A 278 -15.08 7.78 -19.99
CA SER A 278 -16.48 7.33 -20.08
C SER A 278 -16.64 5.93 -20.67
N GLY A 279 -15.55 5.16 -20.79
CA GLY A 279 -15.58 3.84 -21.39
C GLY A 279 -16.32 2.80 -20.54
N ALA A 280 -16.59 1.64 -21.13
CA ALA A 280 -17.13 0.48 -20.42
C ALA A 280 -16.05 -0.40 -19.79
N SER A 281 -14.78 -0.24 -20.21
CA SER A 281 -13.65 -1.04 -19.73
C SER A 281 -13.08 -0.51 -18.42
N THR A 282 -12.53 -1.43 -17.61
CA THR A 282 -11.85 -1.10 -16.36
C THR A 282 -10.51 -0.41 -16.62
N VAL A 283 -10.26 0.70 -15.92
CA VAL A 283 -9.05 1.51 -15.98
C VAL A 283 -8.28 1.37 -14.67
N SER A 284 -6.99 1.04 -14.74
CA SER A 284 -6.09 1.08 -13.58
C SER A 284 -5.73 2.52 -13.22
N VAL A 285 -5.86 2.86 -11.94
CA VAL A 285 -5.61 4.21 -11.44
C VAL A 285 -4.59 4.19 -10.30
N SER A 286 -3.80 5.25 -10.20
CA SER A 286 -2.85 5.38 -9.10
C SER A 286 -2.62 6.85 -8.72
N ARG A 287 -2.29 7.09 -7.43
CA ARG A 287 -1.98 8.44 -6.93
C ARG A 287 -0.97 8.39 -5.80
N GLY A 288 0.06 9.23 -5.91
CA GLY A 288 0.99 9.48 -4.81
C GLY A 288 0.36 10.36 -3.74
N VAL A 289 0.52 9.98 -2.48
CA VAL A 289 0.20 10.79 -1.29
C VAL A 289 1.50 11.16 -0.58
N ARG A 290 1.53 12.35 0.02
CA ARG A 290 2.73 12.94 0.62
C ARG A 290 2.43 13.51 2.00
N SER A 291 3.49 13.94 2.71
CA SER A 291 3.40 14.55 4.05
C SER A 291 2.70 13.64 5.07
N LEU A 292 2.88 12.34 4.92
CA LEU A 292 2.40 11.35 5.87
C LEU A 292 3.27 11.38 7.13
N LYS A 293 2.69 11.04 8.29
CA LYS A 293 3.45 10.82 9.52
C LYS A 293 4.19 9.49 9.43
N VAL A 294 5.42 9.45 9.93
CA VAL A 294 6.23 8.22 10.02
C VAL A 294 5.60 7.22 11.01
N ALA A 295 5.88 5.95 10.85
CA ALA A 295 5.42 4.87 11.72
C ALA A 295 3.91 4.92 12.02
N THR A 296 3.11 5.32 11.02
CA THR A 296 1.66 5.52 11.18
C THR A 296 0.89 4.62 10.23
N THR A 297 -0.12 3.95 10.73
CA THR A 297 -1.05 3.19 9.90
C THR A 297 -2.10 4.14 9.33
N TYR A 298 -2.31 4.06 8.03
CA TYR A 298 -3.31 4.81 7.28
C TYR A 298 -4.36 3.87 6.70
N HIS A 299 -5.60 4.25 6.81
CA HIS A 299 -6.74 3.73 6.07
C HIS A 299 -6.85 4.46 4.74
N TYR A 300 -7.26 3.79 3.67
CA TYR A 300 -7.53 4.42 2.39
C TYR A 300 -8.54 3.63 1.58
N ARG A 301 -9.27 4.34 0.72
CA ARG A 301 -10.16 3.75 -0.26
C ARG A 301 -10.20 4.55 -1.55
N LEU A 302 -10.47 3.90 -2.65
CA LEU A 302 -10.76 4.54 -3.93
C LEU A 302 -12.24 4.94 -3.97
N VAL A 303 -12.52 6.13 -4.47
CA VAL A 303 -13.88 6.65 -4.67
C VAL A 303 -13.99 7.09 -6.11
N ALA A 304 -15.10 6.77 -6.76
CA ALA A 304 -15.41 7.29 -8.09
C ALA A 304 -16.86 7.77 -8.15
N GLN A 305 -17.10 8.74 -9.02
CA GLN A 305 -18.39 9.39 -9.21
C GLN A 305 -18.63 9.74 -10.67
N ASN A 306 -19.83 9.44 -11.16
CA ASN A 306 -20.38 9.92 -12.43
C ASN A 306 -21.80 10.46 -12.20
N SER A 307 -22.53 10.81 -13.27
CA SER A 307 -23.90 11.33 -13.17
C SER A 307 -24.93 10.30 -12.66
N SER A 308 -24.60 9.00 -12.69
CA SER A 308 -25.47 7.92 -12.17
C SER A 308 -25.21 7.59 -10.70
N GLY A 309 -24.14 8.13 -10.08
CA GLY A 309 -23.87 7.93 -8.66
C GLY A 309 -22.41 8.00 -8.24
N LYS A 310 -22.19 7.96 -6.92
CA LYS A 310 -20.90 7.90 -6.25
C LYS A 310 -20.74 6.54 -5.57
N ILE A 311 -19.63 5.86 -5.81
CA ILE A 311 -19.29 4.56 -5.22
C ILE A 311 -17.91 4.67 -4.56
N ALA A 312 -17.76 4.01 -3.42
CA ALA A 312 -16.49 3.84 -2.73
C ALA A 312 -16.12 2.34 -2.69
N GLY A 313 -14.85 2.06 -2.93
CA GLY A 313 -14.29 0.72 -2.77
C GLY A 313 -14.06 0.36 -1.30
N ALA A 314 -13.67 -0.86 -1.04
CA ALA A 314 -13.37 -1.36 0.30
C ALA A 314 -12.25 -0.54 0.96
N ASP A 315 -12.32 -0.41 2.29
CA ASP A 315 -11.23 0.14 3.10
C ASP A 315 -10.02 -0.80 3.06
N ARG A 316 -8.83 -0.22 2.94
CA ARG A 316 -7.55 -0.90 3.04
C ARG A 316 -6.59 -0.09 3.88
N THR A 317 -5.56 -0.75 4.40
CA THR A 317 -4.56 -0.10 5.25
C THR A 317 -3.15 -0.27 4.69
N PHE A 318 -2.29 0.68 5.03
CA PHE A 318 -0.84 0.57 4.92
C PHE A 318 -0.19 1.29 6.09
N SER A 319 1.03 0.92 6.46
CA SER A 319 1.79 1.60 7.50
C SER A 319 3.05 2.23 6.92
N THR A 320 3.27 3.51 7.20
CA THR A 320 4.50 4.21 6.82
C THR A 320 5.69 3.66 7.60
N VAL A 321 6.85 3.66 6.98
CA VAL A 321 8.07 3.14 7.61
C VAL A 321 8.53 4.06 8.73
N GLY A 322 8.83 3.49 9.91
CA GLY A 322 9.35 4.21 11.06
C GLY A 322 10.88 4.37 11.03
N ALA A 323 11.41 5.22 11.94
CA ALA A 323 12.83 5.35 12.19
C ALA A 323 13.45 3.99 12.57
N PRO A 324 14.76 3.79 12.35
CA PRO A 324 15.45 2.56 12.76
C PRO A 324 15.30 2.35 14.28
N ALA A 325 15.32 1.12 14.75
CA ALA A 325 15.43 0.86 16.18
C ALA A 325 16.89 0.76 16.57
N ALA A 326 17.24 1.29 17.75
CA ALA A 326 18.60 1.23 18.32
C ALA A 326 18.53 0.77 19.77
N GLN A 327 19.34 -0.20 20.13
CA GLN A 327 19.48 -0.71 21.49
C GLN A 327 20.97 -0.68 21.87
N THR A 328 21.31 0.05 22.94
CA THR A 328 22.66 0.06 23.48
C THR A 328 22.93 -1.26 24.19
N GLY A 329 24.01 -1.93 23.84
CA GLY A 329 24.48 -3.16 24.47
C GLY A 329 25.53 -2.88 25.54
N ALA A 330 26.03 -3.92 26.19
CA ALA A 330 27.07 -3.81 27.21
C ALA A 330 28.45 -3.48 26.61
N ALA A 331 29.28 -2.70 27.34
CA ALA A 331 30.67 -2.52 26.99
C ALA A 331 31.47 -3.79 27.28
N GLN A 332 32.47 -4.08 26.46
CA GLN A 332 33.35 -5.24 26.55
C GLN A 332 34.82 -4.80 26.47
N GLY A 333 35.75 -5.65 26.91
CA GLY A 333 37.17 -5.38 26.78
C GLY A 333 37.57 -4.02 27.38
N VAL A 334 36.98 -3.66 28.54
CA VAL A 334 37.23 -2.38 29.17
C VAL A 334 38.65 -2.38 29.78
N GLY A 335 39.51 -1.62 29.16
CA GLY A 335 40.88 -1.37 29.62
C GLY A 335 41.02 -0.02 30.32
N PRO A 336 42.24 0.43 30.53
CA PRO A 336 42.51 1.74 31.15
C PRO A 336 42.19 2.91 30.20
N ASP A 337 42.36 2.74 28.90
CA ASP A 337 42.25 3.79 27.89
C ASP A 337 41.43 3.35 26.67
N VAL A 338 40.80 2.18 26.74
CA VAL A 338 40.06 1.56 25.65
C VAL A 338 38.80 0.84 26.17
N ALA A 339 37.74 0.80 25.36
CA ALA A 339 36.58 -0.04 25.57
C ALA A 339 35.93 -0.37 24.22
N LEU A 340 35.39 -1.57 24.09
CA LEU A 340 34.53 -1.96 22.95
C LEU A 340 33.06 -1.77 23.37
N VAL A 341 32.39 -0.76 22.80
CA VAL A 341 30.97 -0.55 23.02
C VAL A 341 30.18 -1.32 21.98
N THR A 342 29.10 -1.95 22.41
CA THR A 342 28.25 -2.80 21.55
C THR A 342 26.83 -2.30 21.53
N GLY A 343 26.05 -2.78 20.54
CA GLY A 343 24.64 -2.52 20.46
C GLY A 343 23.97 -3.34 19.37
N ALA A 344 22.66 -3.22 19.27
CA ALA A 344 21.87 -3.81 18.23
C ALA A 344 21.00 -2.75 17.56
N LEU A 345 20.86 -2.83 16.24
CA LEU A 345 19.98 -1.93 15.48
C LEU A 345 19.14 -2.71 14.48
N GLU A 346 17.97 -2.18 14.18
CA GLU A 346 17.07 -2.68 13.12
C GLU A 346 16.85 -1.55 12.10
N THR A 347 17.20 -1.80 10.84
CA THR A 347 17.15 -0.81 9.76
C THR A 347 15.74 -0.55 9.24
N ARG A 348 14.80 -1.47 9.49
CA ARG A 348 13.43 -1.46 8.93
C ARG A 348 13.39 -1.31 7.41
N GLY A 349 14.37 -1.90 6.71
CA GLY A 349 14.47 -1.85 5.25
C GLY A 349 14.98 -0.52 4.68
N ARG A 350 15.56 0.38 5.51
CA ARG A 350 16.06 1.70 5.09
C ARG A 350 17.56 1.81 5.23
N SER A 351 18.20 2.52 4.30
CA SER A 351 19.61 2.85 4.44
C SER A 351 19.83 3.58 5.76
N THR A 352 20.61 2.96 6.65
CA THR A 352 20.75 3.40 8.04
C THR A 352 22.23 3.64 8.36
N ALA A 353 22.53 4.82 8.86
CA ALA A 353 23.81 5.16 9.46
C ALA A 353 23.74 5.00 10.97
N TRP A 354 24.86 4.64 11.61
CA TRP A 354 24.93 4.48 13.05
C TRP A 354 26.28 4.90 13.61
N TRP A 355 26.30 5.31 14.89
CA TRP A 355 27.48 5.66 15.67
C TRP A 355 27.16 5.51 17.15
N PHE A 356 28.18 5.60 18.00
CA PHE A 356 27.99 5.73 19.44
C PHE A 356 28.31 7.16 19.88
N ASP A 357 27.40 7.77 20.66
CA ASP A 357 27.72 8.96 21.47
C ASP A 357 28.32 8.50 22.78
N TYR A 358 29.37 9.19 23.27
CA TYR A 358 30.01 8.85 24.54
C TYR A 358 30.64 10.07 25.21
N GLY A 359 30.86 9.99 26.53
CA GLY A 359 31.51 11.03 27.34
C GLY A 359 31.48 10.73 28.82
N THR A 360 31.95 11.62 29.64
CA THR A 360 31.99 11.46 31.11
C THR A 360 30.69 11.83 31.82
N SER A 361 29.65 12.12 31.07
CA SER A 361 28.30 12.36 31.57
C SER A 361 27.26 11.92 30.52
N SER A 362 25.99 11.85 30.88
CA SER A 362 24.86 11.57 29.99
C SER A 362 24.61 12.64 28.91
N ARG A 363 25.39 13.75 28.91
CA ARG A 363 25.43 14.72 27.80
C ARG A 363 26.40 14.31 26.69
N TYR A 364 27.18 13.28 26.92
CA TYR A 364 28.19 12.65 26.05
C TYR A 364 29.33 13.60 25.64
N GLY A 365 29.17 14.39 24.58
CA GLY A 365 30.13 15.37 24.07
C GLY A 365 31.08 14.86 22.98
N LYS A 366 31.17 13.54 22.78
CA LYS A 366 31.93 12.88 21.68
C LYS A 366 31.10 11.85 20.98
N SER A 367 31.44 11.57 19.71
CA SER A 367 30.82 10.50 18.92
C SER A 367 31.88 9.70 18.17
N THR A 368 31.63 8.43 17.96
CA THR A 368 32.45 7.62 17.06
C THR A 368 32.16 8.01 15.59
N ALA A 369 33.05 7.63 14.68
CA ALA A 369 32.80 7.81 13.26
C ALA A 369 31.50 7.09 12.86
N SER A 370 30.69 7.75 12.03
CA SER A 370 29.47 7.18 11.47
C SER A 370 29.78 6.02 10.53
N LYS A 371 29.05 4.91 10.67
CA LYS A 371 29.16 3.72 9.84
C LYS A 371 27.81 3.39 9.21
N SER A 372 27.82 2.73 8.04
CA SER A 372 26.60 2.27 7.38
C SER A 372 26.21 0.87 7.86
N ALA A 373 24.92 0.69 8.14
CA ALA A 373 24.32 -0.63 8.37
C ALA A 373 23.63 -1.18 7.11
N GLY A 374 23.61 -0.42 6.00
CA GLY A 374 22.86 -0.79 4.79
C GLY A 374 21.34 -0.63 4.99
N SER A 375 20.56 -1.31 4.13
CA SER A 375 19.09 -1.23 4.12
C SER A 375 18.39 -2.58 4.32
N THR A 376 19.13 -3.68 4.48
CA THR A 376 18.51 -5.00 4.68
C THR A 376 17.75 -5.02 6.00
N ALA A 377 16.45 -5.32 5.96
CA ALA A 377 15.61 -5.43 7.15
C ALA A 377 16.14 -6.52 8.12
N GLY A 378 15.87 -6.33 9.39
CA GLY A 378 16.29 -7.24 10.45
C GLY A 378 17.26 -6.59 11.45
N THR A 379 17.35 -7.20 12.62
CA THR A 379 18.24 -6.77 13.70
C THR A 379 19.67 -7.26 13.45
N ARG A 380 20.65 -6.39 13.67
CA ARG A 380 22.08 -6.70 13.58
C ARG A 380 22.87 -6.12 14.74
N GLY A 381 23.86 -6.86 15.22
CA GLY A 381 24.83 -6.38 16.18
C GLY A 381 25.82 -5.40 15.54
N VAL A 382 26.18 -4.37 16.29
CA VAL A 382 27.19 -3.38 15.90
C VAL A 382 28.13 -3.11 17.06
N SER A 383 29.36 -2.72 16.76
CA SER A 383 30.35 -2.39 17.77
C SER A 383 31.33 -1.31 17.29
N ALA A 384 31.87 -0.58 18.25
CA ALA A 384 32.92 0.39 18.02
C ALA A 384 33.92 0.40 19.18
N SER A 385 35.18 0.54 18.84
CA SER A 385 36.24 0.75 19.86
C SER A 385 36.30 2.22 20.21
N LEU A 386 36.28 2.51 21.51
CA LEU A 386 36.59 3.81 22.07
C LEU A 386 38.05 3.75 22.54
N THR A 387 38.86 4.72 22.16
CA THR A 387 40.29 4.81 22.50
C THR A 387 40.62 6.18 23.07
N GLY A 388 41.77 6.30 23.75
CA GLY A 388 42.20 7.55 24.38
C GLY A 388 41.30 7.96 25.55
N LEU A 389 40.75 6.98 26.24
CA LEU A 389 39.96 7.17 27.45
C LEU A 389 40.88 7.46 28.65
N SER A 390 40.36 8.16 29.64
CA SER A 390 41.07 8.37 30.93
C SER A 390 40.86 7.15 31.83
N PRO A 391 41.90 6.66 32.50
CA PRO A 391 41.79 5.56 33.46
C PRO A 391 40.91 5.91 34.66
N ALA A 392 40.35 4.89 35.31
CA ALA A 392 39.49 5.01 36.49
C ALA A 392 38.34 6.01 36.30
N THR A 393 37.86 6.15 35.08
CA THR A 393 36.84 7.14 34.70
C THR A 393 35.57 6.45 34.22
N THR A 394 34.44 6.88 34.76
CA THR A 394 33.12 6.39 34.26
C THR A 394 32.72 7.14 33.00
N TYR A 395 32.41 6.39 31.99
CA TYR A 395 31.89 6.88 30.72
C TYR A 395 30.45 6.45 30.52
N HIS A 396 29.64 7.40 30.05
CA HIS A 396 28.29 7.18 29.49
C HIS A 396 28.39 6.94 28.00
N TYR A 397 27.56 6.08 27.44
CA TYR A 397 27.51 5.88 26.00
C TYR A 397 26.11 5.38 25.56
N ARG A 398 25.77 5.62 24.32
CA ARG A 398 24.56 5.09 23.68
C ARG A 398 24.79 4.85 22.20
N LEU A 399 24.11 3.88 21.64
CA LEU A 399 24.01 3.70 20.19
C LEU A 399 23.02 4.69 19.61
N VAL A 400 23.37 5.33 18.49
CA VAL A 400 22.48 6.20 17.70
C VAL A 400 22.38 5.63 16.29
N ALA A 401 21.16 5.56 15.76
CA ALA A 401 20.86 5.11 14.40
C ALA A 401 20.00 6.14 13.67
N LYS A 402 20.33 6.44 12.42
CA LYS A 402 19.67 7.46 11.58
C LYS A 402 19.37 6.92 10.20
N SER A 403 18.14 7.16 9.72
CA SER A 403 17.72 6.96 8.32
C SER A 403 16.93 8.18 7.84
N ASP A 404 16.38 8.12 6.62
CA ASP A 404 15.44 9.12 6.10
C ASP A 404 14.09 9.14 6.86
N ALA A 405 13.78 8.06 7.60
CA ALA A 405 12.60 7.98 8.46
C ALA A 405 12.81 8.63 9.84
N GLY A 406 14.02 9.06 10.18
CA GLY A 406 14.35 9.72 11.45
C GLY A 406 15.58 9.15 12.15
N THR A 407 15.83 9.67 13.36
CA THR A 407 16.94 9.27 14.23
C THR A 407 16.39 8.67 15.52
N THR A 408 16.97 7.58 15.96
CA THR A 408 16.66 6.92 17.24
C THR A 408 17.94 6.68 18.01
N ALA A 409 17.91 6.84 19.33
CA ALA A 409 18.99 6.51 20.21
C ALA A 409 18.56 5.40 21.19
N GLY A 410 19.46 4.49 21.47
CA GLY A 410 19.32 3.50 22.53
C GLY A 410 19.43 4.16 23.91
N SER A 411 19.12 3.41 24.97
CA SER A 411 19.26 3.86 26.34
C SER A 411 20.71 4.22 26.68
N ASP A 412 20.89 5.12 27.64
CA ASP A 412 22.19 5.40 28.24
C ASP A 412 22.73 4.15 28.96
N ALA A 413 23.98 3.85 28.73
CA ALA A 413 24.73 2.80 29.43
C ALA A 413 26.06 3.36 29.91
N THR A 414 26.62 2.73 30.93
CA THR A 414 27.88 3.17 31.49
C THR A 414 28.90 2.04 31.58
N PHE A 415 30.18 2.41 31.56
CA PHE A 415 31.29 1.56 31.96
C PHE A 415 32.32 2.41 32.67
N THR A 416 33.15 1.78 33.51
CA THR A 416 34.28 2.47 34.16
C THR A 416 35.55 1.84 33.68
N THR A 417 36.47 2.66 33.12
CA THR A 417 37.78 2.21 32.68
C THR A 417 38.60 1.72 33.90
N THR A 418 39.40 0.71 33.63
CA THR A 418 40.28 0.18 34.67
C THR A 418 41.32 1.24 35.08
N GLY A 419 41.64 1.29 36.35
CA GLY A 419 42.61 2.24 36.90
C GLY A 419 43.63 1.56 37.77
N VAL A 420 44.58 2.36 38.29
CA VAL A 420 45.52 1.91 39.33
C VAL A 420 44.75 1.49 40.58
N THR A 421 45.25 0.50 41.30
CA THR A 421 44.67 0.09 42.57
C THR A 421 45.55 0.59 43.75
N ILE A 422 44.94 0.75 44.95
CA ILE A 422 45.62 1.04 46.18
C ILE A 422 45.05 0.18 47.31
N GLY A 423 45.91 -0.37 48.13
CA GLY A 423 45.55 -1.15 49.30
C GLY A 423 46.59 -1.00 50.41
N SER A 424 46.27 -1.53 51.60
CA SER A 424 47.18 -1.67 52.72
C SER A 424 46.77 -2.87 53.56
N LEU A 425 47.76 -3.63 54.05
CA LEU A 425 47.53 -4.78 54.93
C LEU A 425 47.03 -4.35 56.33
N ALA A 426 47.26 -3.13 56.72
CA ALA A 426 46.76 -2.57 57.95
C ALA A 426 46.12 -1.21 57.72
N ARG A 427 45.09 -0.90 58.47
CA ARG A 427 44.37 0.40 58.38
C ARG A 427 44.72 1.32 59.55
N GLN A 428 45.62 0.89 60.42
CA GLN A 428 45.98 1.62 61.65
C GLN A 428 47.48 1.54 61.86
N VAL A 429 48.06 2.60 62.40
CA VAL A 429 49.47 2.66 62.77
C VAL A 429 49.68 3.49 64.05
N VAL A 430 50.69 3.14 64.87
CA VAL A 430 51.10 3.99 65.98
C VAL A 430 52.02 5.11 65.46
N TYR A 431 51.84 6.32 65.95
CA TYR A 431 52.63 7.49 65.57
C TYR A 431 54.11 7.18 65.49
N GLY A 432 54.76 7.63 64.43
CA GLY A 432 56.13 7.34 64.06
C GLY A 432 56.39 6.00 63.42
N GLY A 433 55.33 5.14 63.31
CA GLY A 433 55.38 3.89 62.58
C GLY A 433 55.28 4.11 61.10
N ARG A 434 55.49 3.04 60.32
CA ARG A 434 55.42 3.01 58.89
C ARG A 434 54.31 2.04 58.47
N ILE A 435 53.65 2.34 57.33
CA ILE A 435 52.65 1.47 56.75
C ILE A 435 52.91 1.34 55.26
N LEU A 436 52.84 0.14 54.75
CA LEU A 436 53.00 -0.13 53.33
C LEU A 436 51.71 0.04 52.63
N LEU A 437 51.65 0.97 51.65
CA LEU A 437 50.62 1.08 50.64
C LEU A 437 51.11 0.37 49.38
N SER A 438 50.29 -0.36 48.74
CA SER A 438 50.60 -1.12 47.50
C SER A 438 49.42 -1.21 46.55
N GLY A 439 49.70 -1.50 45.29
CA GLY A 439 48.68 -1.70 44.27
C GLY A 439 49.34 -2.16 42.97
N VAL A 440 48.51 -2.18 41.92
CA VAL A 440 48.96 -2.52 40.59
C VAL A 440 48.34 -1.55 39.56
N VAL A 441 49.04 -1.33 38.47
CA VAL A 441 48.52 -0.64 37.29
C VAL A 441 47.91 -1.67 36.32
N PRO A 442 46.83 -1.35 35.60
CA PRO A 442 46.10 -2.32 34.77
C PRO A 442 46.88 -2.78 33.53
N THR A 443 47.93 -2.09 33.13
CA THR A 443 48.82 -2.50 32.03
C THR A 443 49.76 -3.65 32.42
N HIS A 444 49.95 -3.89 33.74
CA HIS A 444 50.93 -4.86 34.28
C HIS A 444 52.37 -4.63 33.78
N GLN A 445 52.70 -3.39 33.38
CA GLN A 445 54.03 -3.02 32.89
C GLN A 445 54.93 -2.48 34.03
N ALA A 446 56.23 -2.75 33.94
CA ALA A 446 57.23 -2.16 34.79
C ALA A 446 57.57 -0.72 34.35
N ASN A 447 58.18 0.08 35.25
CA ASN A 447 58.67 1.44 35.02
C ASN A 447 57.56 2.48 34.68
N GLU A 448 56.32 2.20 34.99
CA GLU A 448 55.25 3.19 34.89
C GLU A 448 55.16 4.04 36.15
N GLN A 449 54.90 5.33 36.00
CA GLN A 449 54.83 6.28 37.13
C GLN A 449 53.46 6.22 37.81
N VAL A 450 53.45 6.01 39.12
CA VAL A 450 52.30 6.12 39.99
C VAL A 450 52.53 7.24 40.97
N VAL A 451 51.67 8.23 41.01
CA VAL A 451 51.71 9.35 41.93
C VAL A 451 50.88 9.02 43.17
N VAL A 452 51.49 9.02 44.35
CA VAL A 452 50.79 8.81 45.61
C VAL A 452 50.40 10.16 46.20
N PHE A 453 49.16 10.30 46.55
CA PHE A 453 48.57 11.47 47.16
C PHE A 453 48.21 11.19 48.62
N ALA A 454 48.30 12.20 49.46
CA ALA A 454 47.85 12.15 50.85
C ALA A 454 46.97 13.36 51.19
N GLN A 455 45.91 13.10 51.98
CA GLN A 455 45.08 14.12 52.62
C GLN A 455 45.03 13.84 54.12
N PRO A 456 45.82 14.51 54.92
CA PRO A 456 45.75 14.42 56.38
C PRO A 456 44.37 14.92 56.87
N TYR A 457 43.93 14.40 58.00
CA TYR A 457 42.69 14.87 58.64
C TYR A 457 42.77 16.38 58.92
N GLY A 458 41.76 17.12 58.59
CA GLY A 458 41.69 18.57 58.65
C GLY A 458 42.52 19.29 57.57
N GLY A 459 43.15 18.56 56.65
CA GLY A 459 43.79 19.11 55.46
C GLY A 459 42.78 19.38 54.37
N GLY A 460 43.05 20.33 53.49
CA GLY A 460 42.11 20.69 52.36
C GLY A 460 41.99 19.60 51.29
N SER A 461 42.74 19.72 50.22
CA SER A 461 42.70 18.75 49.09
C SER A 461 43.83 17.73 49.19
N PHE A 462 43.76 16.65 48.45
CA PHE A 462 44.83 15.70 48.20
C PHE A 462 46.07 16.41 47.63
N ARG A 463 47.25 16.12 48.22
CA ARG A 463 48.56 16.63 47.74
C ARG A 463 49.45 15.45 47.38
N SER A 464 50.22 15.56 46.30
CA SER A 464 51.22 14.57 45.93
C SER A 464 52.26 14.48 47.01
N VAL A 465 52.59 13.27 47.47
CA VAL A 465 53.58 12.99 48.48
C VAL A 465 54.74 12.15 47.95
N SER A 466 54.54 11.46 46.83
CA SER A 466 55.61 10.68 46.21
C SER A 466 55.21 10.28 44.81
N THR A 467 56.17 10.06 43.92
CA THR A 467 56.00 9.32 42.65
C THR A 467 56.85 8.06 42.78
N VAL A 468 56.25 6.92 42.52
CA VAL A 468 56.88 5.61 42.52
C VAL A 468 56.78 4.96 41.14
N LEU A 469 57.80 4.16 40.79
CA LEU A 469 57.78 3.37 39.58
C LEU A 469 57.21 1.98 39.87
N THR A 470 56.48 1.45 38.93
CA THR A 470 55.98 0.05 38.97
C THR A 470 57.15 -0.91 38.75
N GLY A 471 57.15 -2.02 39.46
CA GLY A 471 58.01 -3.17 39.23
C GLY A 471 57.39 -4.18 38.28
N ALA A 472 57.88 -5.41 38.31
CA ALA A 472 57.35 -6.51 37.55
C ALA A 472 55.83 -6.67 37.80
N ASN A 473 55.09 -7.00 36.74
CA ASN A 473 53.62 -7.14 36.76
C ASN A 473 52.85 -5.87 37.15
N GLY A 474 53.45 -4.70 36.95
CA GLY A 474 52.81 -3.41 37.23
C GLY A 474 52.58 -3.10 38.70
N ALA A 475 53.23 -3.84 39.61
CA ALA A 475 53.08 -3.64 41.05
C ALA A 475 53.85 -2.41 41.53
N TRP A 476 53.27 -1.65 42.42
CA TRP A 476 53.92 -0.49 43.07
C TRP A 476 53.78 -0.54 44.60
N GLN A 477 54.69 0.09 45.28
CA GLN A 477 54.72 0.16 46.74
C GLN A 477 55.17 1.55 47.20
N TYR A 478 54.57 2.02 48.30
CA TYR A 478 54.97 3.24 48.99
C TYR A 478 54.93 3.06 50.51
N LEU A 479 56.02 3.38 51.19
CA LEU A 479 56.12 3.28 52.64
C LEU A 479 55.71 4.60 53.28
N ALA A 480 54.45 4.73 53.66
CA ALA A 480 53.87 5.92 54.26
C ALA A 480 54.19 6.05 55.73
N ARG A 481 54.27 7.30 56.20
CA ARG A 481 54.48 7.64 57.64
C ARG A 481 53.44 8.69 58.04
N PRO A 482 52.20 8.33 58.26
CA PRO A 482 51.20 9.31 58.64
C PRO A 482 51.40 9.84 60.03
N GLN A 483 51.30 11.15 60.19
CA GLN A 483 51.39 11.84 61.45
C GLN A 483 50.08 11.96 62.21
N ILE A 484 48.97 11.90 61.46
CA ILE A 484 47.55 11.98 61.84
C ILE A 484 46.77 11.07 60.91
N GLY A 485 45.53 10.75 61.24
CA GLY A 485 44.65 10.02 60.33
C GLY A 485 44.71 10.62 58.94
N THR A 486 45.10 9.83 57.93
CA THR A 486 45.45 10.32 56.61
C THR A 486 44.75 9.41 55.55
N ALA A 487 44.06 10.03 54.65
CA ALA A 487 43.53 9.35 53.42
C ALA A 487 44.64 9.38 52.35
N TYR A 488 44.90 8.22 51.73
CA TYR A 488 45.85 8.07 50.62
C TYR A 488 45.14 7.63 49.37
N ALA A 489 45.51 8.21 48.25
CA ALA A 489 45.05 7.80 46.92
C ALA A 489 46.27 7.64 46.00
N ALA A 490 46.11 6.81 44.96
CA ALA A 490 47.10 6.67 43.90
C ALA A 490 46.54 7.18 42.58
N SER A 491 47.36 7.84 41.78
CA SER A 491 47.02 8.26 40.43
C SER A 491 47.98 7.69 39.41
N TRP A 492 47.44 7.24 38.29
CA TRP A 492 48.21 6.74 37.17
C TRP A 492 47.52 7.21 35.86
N ARG A 493 48.29 7.82 34.95
CA ARG A 493 47.79 8.40 33.68
C ARG A 493 46.55 9.30 33.86
N GLY A 494 46.52 10.06 35.00
CA GLY A 494 45.43 10.99 35.29
C GLY A 494 44.20 10.39 36.00
N GLY A 495 44.02 9.07 36.00
CA GLY A 495 42.97 8.38 36.77
C GLY A 495 43.40 8.22 38.23
N MET A 496 42.52 8.55 39.19
CA MET A 496 42.78 8.48 40.63
C MET A 496 41.92 7.41 41.31
N THR A 497 42.50 6.69 42.28
CA THR A 497 41.78 5.69 43.08
C THR A 497 40.80 6.32 44.05
N ALA A 498 39.85 5.56 44.54
CA ALA A 498 39.19 5.83 45.80
C ALA A 498 40.26 5.83 46.92
N PRO A 499 40.15 6.67 47.98
CA PRO A 499 41.14 6.77 49.02
C PRO A 499 41.09 5.61 50.00
N VAL A 500 42.29 5.29 50.53
CA VAL A 500 42.47 4.37 51.65
C VAL A 500 42.85 5.18 52.87
N THR A 501 42.01 5.18 53.91
CA THR A 501 42.31 5.92 55.15
C THR A 501 43.10 5.07 56.11
N ILE A 502 44.20 5.62 56.59
CA ILE A 502 45.08 5.08 57.64
C ILE A 502 44.88 5.89 58.92
N ALA A 503 44.34 5.22 59.92
CA ALA A 503 44.16 5.83 61.24
C ALA A 503 45.47 5.81 62.07
N VAL A 504 45.66 6.82 62.91
CA VAL A 504 46.86 6.94 63.71
C VAL A 504 46.51 6.90 65.19
N HIS A 505 47.23 6.02 65.94
CA HIS A 505 47.21 6.01 67.39
C HIS A 505 48.34 6.87 67.92
N PRO A 506 48.13 7.79 68.87
CA PRO A 506 49.18 8.45 69.57
C PRO A 506 50.10 7.42 70.24
N ARG A 507 51.39 7.65 70.20
CA ARG A 507 52.39 6.83 70.89
C ARG A 507 52.47 7.22 72.37
N ILE A 508 52.34 6.26 73.29
CA ILE A 508 52.43 6.50 74.72
C ILE A 508 53.68 5.84 75.24
N ALA A 509 54.63 6.68 75.70
CA ALA A 509 55.76 6.23 76.51
C ALA A 509 55.36 6.29 78.01
N PHE A 510 55.41 5.15 78.66
CA PHE A 510 55.06 4.98 80.07
C PHE A 510 56.17 4.25 80.79
N SER A 511 56.69 4.86 81.86
CA SER A 511 57.85 4.32 82.67
C SER A 511 57.69 4.66 84.17
N ARG A 512 58.34 3.86 84.98
CA ARG A 512 58.57 4.16 86.41
C ARG A 512 59.92 4.77 86.56
N LEU A 513 59.97 5.94 87.19
CA LEU A 513 61.23 6.67 87.51
C LEU A 513 61.86 6.11 88.77
N ARG A 514 63.20 6.37 88.97
CA ARG A 514 63.91 5.98 90.16
C ARG A 514 63.35 6.62 91.43
N SER A 515 62.74 7.81 91.34
CA SER A 515 62.01 8.48 92.40
C SER A 515 60.74 7.80 92.89
N GLY A 516 60.35 6.65 92.26
CA GLY A 516 59.09 5.97 92.55
C GLY A 516 57.87 6.63 91.87
N ARG A 517 58.07 7.71 91.13
CA ARG A 517 57.03 8.38 90.33
C ARG A 517 56.85 7.66 89.00
N PHE A 518 55.74 7.90 88.35
CA PHE A 518 55.49 7.43 86.98
C PHE A 518 55.54 8.59 86.00
N ALA A 519 56.19 8.36 84.87
CA ALA A 519 56.23 9.32 83.76
C ALA A 519 55.43 8.83 82.57
N VAL A 520 54.64 9.72 82.02
CA VAL A 520 53.88 9.51 80.79
C VAL A 520 54.22 10.60 79.78
N HIS A 521 54.43 10.20 78.54
CA HIS A 521 54.57 11.12 77.42
C HIS A 521 53.70 10.56 76.25
N VAL A 522 52.77 11.38 75.78
CA VAL A 522 51.91 11.08 74.61
C VAL A 522 52.48 11.86 73.43
N SER A 523 52.83 11.16 72.34
CA SER A 523 53.44 11.76 71.16
C SER A 523 52.53 11.48 69.94
N ALA A 524 52.29 12.51 69.15
CA ALA A 524 51.59 12.42 67.82
C ALA A 524 52.00 13.64 66.96
N GLY A 525 51.41 13.82 65.80
CA GLY A 525 51.60 15.00 64.93
C GLY A 525 51.09 16.31 65.59
N SER A 526 50.26 16.19 66.64
CA SER A 526 49.78 17.30 67.46
C SER A 526 50.14 17.08 68.91
N SER A 527 50.19 18.14 69.69
CA SER A 527 50.34 18.08 71.16
C SER A 527 48.95 17.90 71.80
N PHE A 528 49.00 17.35 73.06
CA PHE A 528 47.78 17.07 73.86
C PHE A 528 47.86 17.81 75.23
N PRO A 529 47.97 19.14 75.22
CA PRO A 529 48.05 19.87 76.48
C PRO A 529 46.74 19.70 77.24
N HIS A 530 46.88 19.49 78.56
CA HIS A 530 45.79 19.40 79.53
C HIS A 530 44.77 18.26 79.26
N ARG A 531 45.04 17.33 78.36
CA ARG A 531 44.20 16.15 78.09
C ARG A 531 44.42 15.11 79.21
N LEU A 532 43.39 14.30 79.45
CA LEU A 532 43.42 13.29 80.50
C LEU A 532 43.85 11.93 79.95
N VAL A 533 44.84 11.32 80.59
CA VAL A 533 45.18 9.92 80.46
C VAL A 533 44.69 9.13 81.67
N GLN A 534 44.41 7.86 81.46
CA GLN A 534 43.93 6.95 82.49
C GLN A 534 45.00 5.95 82.85
N LEU A 535 45.43 5.95 84.15
CA LEU A 535 46.22 4.86 84.68
C LEU A 535 45.28 3.70 84.94
N GLN A 536 45.48 2.61 84.27
CA GLN A 536 44.68 1.38 84.39
C GLN A 536 45.50 0.27 85.00
N ARG A 537 44.84 -0.51 85.88
CA ARG A 537 45.41 -1.72 86.44
C ARG A 537 44.62 -2.95 85.93
N ARG A 538 45.32 -4.03 85.67
CA ARG A 538 44.75 -5.28 85.29
C ARG A 538 44.12 -5.93 86.52
N THR A 539 42.83 -6.31 86.41
CA THR A 539 42.07 -7.04 87.40
C THR A 539 41.58 -8.37 86.77
N VAL A 540 40.87 -9.21 87.52
CA VAL A 540 40.31 -10.44 87.03
C VAL A 540 39.19 -10.15 85.98
N HIS A 541 38.55 -9.00 86.04
CA HIS A 541 37.53 -8.55 85.10
C HIS A 541 38.04 -7.65 83.93
N GLY A 542 39.39 -7.58 83.78
CA GLY A 542 40.01 -6.76 82.71
C GLY A 542 40.77 -5.54 83.28
N TRP A 543 40.71 -4.45 82.45
CA TRP A 543 41.45 -3.22 82.81
C TRP A 543 40.56 -2.22 83.55
N SER A 544 40.87 -1.90 84.77
CA SER A 544 40.16 -0.91 85.60
C SER A 544 40.93 0.38 85.71
N THR A 545 40.32 1.54 85.53
CA THR A 545 40.94 2.87 85.70
C THR A 545 41.07 3.16 87.16
N ILE A 546 42.30 3.29 87.64
CA ILE A 546 42.62 3.59 89.07
C ILE A 546 42.94 5.05 89.27
N ARG A 547 43.33 5.78 88.22
CA ARG A 547 43.60 7.20 88.28
C ARG A 547 43.44 7.85 86.91
N ARG A 548 42.95 9.10 86.88
CA ARG A 548 42.96 10.00 85.72
C ARG A 548 44.01 11.03 85.97
N VAL A 549 44.91 11.27 85.00
CA VAL A 549 46.09 12.20 85.15
C VAL A 549 46.00 13.17 83.97
N ARG A 550 46.15 14.46 84.24
CA ARG A 550 46.14 15.53 83.25
C ARG A 550 47.59 15.71 82.72
N LEU A 551 47.73 15.71 81.43
CA LEU A 551 49.01 16.02 80.76
C LEU A 551 49.34 17.51 80.93
N GLY A 552 50.59 17.84 81.01
CA GLY A 552 51.11 19.21 80.99
C GLY A 552 51.18 19.79 79.57
N SER A 553 51.68 21.00 79.42
CA SER A 553 51.76 21.75 78.15
C SER A 553 52.42 20.97 77.00
N HIS A 554 53.46 20.16 77.35
CA HIS A 554 54.23 19.37 76.38
C HIS A 554 53.76 17.90 76.27
N SER A 555 52.47 17.61 76.53
CA SER A 555 51.92 16.26 76.49
C SER A 555 52.62 15.26 77.40
N ARG A 556 53.25 15.76 78.48
CA ARG A 556 54.00 14.97 79.47
C ARG A 556 53.47 15.21 80.86
N VAL A 557 53.63 14.22 81.73
CA VAL A 557 53.28 14.36 83.12
C VAL A 557 54.06 13.35 83.96
N GLU A 558 54.46 13.77 85.14
CA GLU A 558 55.01 12.90 86.20
C GLU A 558 54.04 12.91 87.39
N PHE A 559 53.74 11.72 87.89
CA PHE A 559 52.78 11.62 89.01
C PHE A 559 53.06 10.42 89.91
N ARG A 560 52.61 10.47 91.15
CA ARG A 560 52.62 9.33 92.07
C ARG A 560 51.27 8.60 91.96
N ALA A 561 51.25 7.28 92.06
CA ALA A 561 50.07 6.49 92.17
C ALA A 561 50.19 5.48 93.30
N THR A 562 49.16 5.39 94.11
CA THR A 562 49.03 4.36 95.14
C THR A 562 48.61 3.06 94.50
N LEU A 563 49.48 2.05 94.61
CA LEU A 563 49.22 0.71 94.10
C LEU A 563 49.11 -0.27 95.28
N PRO A 564 48.33 -1.31 95.21
CA PRO A 564 48.26 -2.33 96.26
C PRO A 564 49.66 -2.99 96.52
N LYS A 565 49.88 -3.45 97.73
CA LYS A 565 51.06 -4.28 98.02
C LYS A 565 51.12 -5.51 97.15
N GLY A 566 52.29 -5.89 96.67
CA GLY A 566 52.51 -6.99 95.78
C GLY A 566 52.67 -6.57 94.31
N ARG A 567 52.52 -7.51 93.42
CA ARG A 567 52.67 -7.32 91.95
C ARG A 567 51.45 -6.69 91.28
N SER A 568 51.61 -5.56 90.67
CA SER A 568 50.57 -4.87 89.89
C SER A 568 50.97 -4.74 88.42
N THR A 569 50.08 -5.12 87.52
CA THR A 569 50.26 -4.91 86.11
C THR A 569 49.42 -3.69 85.68
N ILE A 570 50.05 -2.67 85.14
CA ILE A 570 49.48 -1.35 84.85
C ILE A 570 49.79 -0.92 83.41
N ARG A 571 48.92 -0.05 82.85
CA ARG A 571 49.09 0.64 81.58
C ARG A 571 48.48 2.02 81.62
N ILE A 572 48.89 2.86 80.70
CA ILE A 572 48.18 4.10 80.41
C ILE A 572 47.22 3.86 79.24
N ALA A 573 46.00 4.30 79.37
CA ALA A 573 45.01 4.39 78.31
C ALA A 573 44.73 5.88 78.01
N PHE A 574 44.68 6.20 76.73
CA PHE A 574 44.31 7.51 76.21
C PHE A 574 43.14 7.32 75.28
N SER A 575 41.94 7.75 75.69
CA SER A 575 40.70 7.51 74.96
C SER A 575 40.68 8.34 73.68
N VAL A 576 39.86 7.90 72.70
CA VAL A 576 39.68 8.61 71.44
C VAL A 576 39.17 10.04 71.67
N ASN A 577 38.31 10.26 72.64
CA ASN A 577 37.74 11.58 72.96
C ASN A 577 38.84 12.52 73.50
N GLN A 578 39.86 12.00 74.17
CA GLN A 578 41.03 12.76 74.69
C GLN A 578 42.11 12.95 73.60
N ALA A 579 42.22 11.98 72.68
CA ALA A 579 43.12 12.11 71.54
C ALA A 579 42.62 13.15 70.55
N GLY A 580 41.31 13.35 70.47
CA GLY A 580 40.68 14.32 69.57
C GLY A 580 40.51 13.82 68.12
N PRO A 581 39.95 14.65 67.29
CA PRO A 581 39.70 14.28 65.91
C PRO A 581 40.98 14.01 65.14
N GLY A 582 40.93 13.04 64.23
CA GLY A 582 42.05 12.58 63.42
C GLY A 582 43.00 11.56 64.16
N TYR A 583 42.70 11.20 65.37
CA TYR A 583 43.41 10.15 66.10
C TYR A 583 42.48 9.11 66.69
N LEU A 584 43.00 7.88 66.80
CA LEU A 584 42.36 6.82 67.58
C LEU A 584 42.80 6.86 69.05
N GLY A 585 42.04 6.22 69.90
CA GLY A 585 42.50 5.97 71.27
C GLY A 585 43.73 5.06 71.30
N SER A 586 44.54 5.18 72.30
CA SER A 586 45.81 4.44 72.42
C SER A 586 46.02 3.86 73.81
N THR A 587 46.84 2.83 73.89
CA THR A 587 47.34 2.29 75.19
C THR A 587 48.87 2.17 75.17
N SER A 588 49.52 2.38 76.34
CA SER A 588 50.95 2.15 76.49
C SER A 588 51.26 0.65 76.46
N LYS A 589 52.54 0.34 76.31
CA LYS A 589 53.04 -0.97 76.77
C LYS A 589 52.67 -1.17 78.22
N VAL A 590 52.48 -2.41 78.61
CA VAL A 590 52.14 -2.82 79.98
C VAL A 590 53.40 -2.72 80.84
N LEU A 591 53.26 -2.18 82.03
CA LEU A 591 54.33 -2.10 83.01
C LEU A 591 53.99 -2.95 84.26
N THR A 592 54.85 -3.82 84.63
CA THR A 592 54.72 -4.59 85.88
C THR A 592 55.53 -3.95 87.00
N VAL A 593 54.87 -3.68 88.12
CA VAL A 593 55.47 -3.00 89.27
C VAL A 593 55.21 -3.84 90.51
N THR A 594 56.29 -4.08 91.30
CA THR A 594 56.16 -4.71 92.60
C THR A 594 56.30 -3.66 93.67
N ILE A 595 55.36 -3.56 94.59
CA ILE A 595 55.39 -2.70 95.76
C ILE A 595 55.78 -3.58 96.93
N GLN A 596 57.02 -3.37 97.46
CA GLN A 596 57.49 -4.03 98.65
C GLN A 596 56.86 -3.41 99.90
N ARG A 597 56.91 -4.09 101.02
CA ARG A 597 56.35 -3.65 102.36
C ARG A 597 56.75 -2.27 102.78
#